data_8ece0be4317c93cbd303850a3a8206bd
#
_entry.id   8ece0be4317c93cbd303850a3a8206bd
#
_cell.length_a   1.000
_cell.length_b   1.000
_cell.length_c   1.000
_cell.angle_alpha   90.00
_cell.angle_beta   90.00
_cell.angle_gamma   90.00
#
_symmetry.space_group_name_H-M   'P 1'
#
loop_
_entity.id
_entity.type
_entity.pdbx_description
1 polymer ?
#
loop_
_entity_poly.entity_id
_entity_poly.type
_entity_poly.pdbx_seq_one_letter_code
_entity_poly.pdbx_strand_id
1 'polypeptide(L)'
;MKKVLLAILLLGSTMGLHAAKVNKKVSIVINSQSREYWLYVPDNVQQDAPLVVSLHGASGHCTDKSPFRTDVADKEGCIVVYPQGNPIYFPVFGGTVTGWDATGEENADVIFLKAVIEDVAQSYSIDRKRIYACGFSNGGMMTYALTNCCSELFAAFASISGYPLNEFHFRHTAPRPVPFLHIHGKKDDFVLYSLMPIIVDEMVARLGANPVPEKTSQSGYYDKSVYEGVEGSFPYTYYEIEGMGHNDYTDRTPEKNSAQTMWNFFKQYTLDAPYDATHRWRPRIEATGYQPTAHGWTVNSGTTLLQFGGEQNNTSWNSNNHNTYRSLQFVAGSYQLCFQSEGDAALTIGVQIQKLGEVKKIVLETTVQAGSTATLPFDITDDWGEYKLTFIRPNSTANITISNIGIYVGTGGNVTGIDSKTADSKSTDGKWYDLQGCQVSSPQHGLYIMNGKKVLVK
;
A
#
# COMPACT_ATOMS: atom_id res chain seq x y z
N MET A 1 -66.75 -34.36 31.63
CA MET A 1 -66.43 -33.12 30.90
C MET A 1 -65.00 -33.21 30.48
N LYS A 2 -64.74 -33.59 29.23
CA LYS A 2 -63.39 -33.69 28.65
C LYS A 2 -63.00 -32.36 28.03
N LYS A 3 -61.96 -31.72 28.53
CA LYS A 3 -61.37 -30.53 27.91
C LYS A 3 -60.49 -30.91 26.74
N VAL A 4 -60.86 -30.56 25.53
CA VAL A 4 -60.04 -30.68 24.32
C VAL A 4 -59.15 -29.48 24.27
N LEU A 5 -57.85 -29.68 24.38
CA LEU A 5 -56.83 -28.64 24.18
C LEU A 5 -56.51 -28.56 22.69
N LEU A 6 -56.91 -27.47 22.03
CA LEU A 6 -56.60 -27.21 20.64
C LEU A 6 -55.23 -26.54 20.58
N ALA A 7 -54.20 -27.24 20.16
CA ALA A 7 -52.87 -26.71 19.90
C ALA A 7 -52.87 -26.11 18.48
N ILE A 8 -52.85 -24.81 18.38
CA ILE A 8 -52.65 -24.08 17.12
C ILE A 8 -51.14 -24.06 16.86
N LEU A 9 -50.67 -24.90 15.92
CA LEU A 9 -49.32 -24.79 15.35
C LEU A 9 -49.29 -23.56 14.43
N LEU A 10 -48.71 -22.46 14.89
CA LEU A 10 -48.29 -21.36 14.01
C LEU A 10 -47.07 -21.85 13.23
N LEU A 11 -47.26 -22.34 12.02
CA LEU A 11 -46.19 -22.40 11.03
C LEU A 11 -45.89 -20.96 10.59
N GLY A 12 -44.91 -20.33 11.22
CA GLY A 12 -44.33 -19.12 10.74
C GLY A 12 -43.51 -19.41 9.47
N SER A 13 -44.15 -19.32 8.30
CA SER A 13 -43.44 -19.19 7.06
C SER A 13 -42.72 -17.84 7.08
N THR A 14 -41.43 -17.85 7.37
CA THR A 14 -40.56 -16.69 7.03
C THR A 14 -40.49 -16.60 5.51
N MET A 15 -41.50 -15.96 4.92
CA MET A 15 -41.31 -15.42 3.58
C MET A 15 -40.21 -14.36 3.72
N GLY A 16 -38.99 -14.70 3.31
CA GLY A 16 -37.94 -13.74 3.11
C GLY A 16 -38.49 -12.68 2.14
N LEU A 17 -38.76 -11.50 2.65
CA LEU A 17 -39.02 -10.35 1.81
C LEU A 17 -37.75 -10.11 1.01
N HIS A 18 -37.67 -10.63 -0.21
CA HIS A 18 -36.62 -10.24 -1.15
C HIS A 18 -36.82 -8.74 -1.40
N ALA A 19 -35.78 -7.97 -1.11
CA ALA A 19 -35.76 -6.55 -1.43
C ALA A 19 -35.89 -6.39 -2.96
N ALA A 20 -36.70 -5.45 -3.40
CA ALA A 20 -36.77 -5.15 -4.84
C ALA A 20 -35.40 -4.60 -5.30
N LYS A 21 -34.89 -5.15 -6.41
CA LYS A 21 -33.67 -4.67 -7.03
C LYS A 21 -33.69 -3.15 -7.27
N VAL A 22 -32.67 -2.44 -6.80
CA VAL A 22 -32.54 -1.00 -7.01
C VAL A 22 -31.40 -0.74 -7.97
N ASN A 23 -31.64 0.07 -8.97
CA ASN A 23 -30.66 0.45 -10.00
C ASN A 23 -30.98 1.85 -10.47
N LYS A 24 -30.54 2.87 -9.72
CA LYS A 24 -30.94 4.25 -9.94
C LYS A 24 -29.84 5.26 -9.64
N LYS A 25 -29.96 6.43 -10.24
CA LYS A 25 -29.19 7.61 -9.87
C LYS A 25 -29.76 8.23 -8.59
N VAL A 26 -28.87 8.68 -7.72
CA VAL A 26 -29.16 9.40 -6.48
C VAL A 26 -28.39 10.72 -6.51
N SER A 27 -29.00 11.77 -6.00
CA SER A 27 -28.35 13.08 -5.85
C SER A 27 -28.37 13.48 -4.38
N ILE A 28 -27.22 13.94 -3.88
CA ILE A 28 -27.07 14.44 -2.50
C ILE A 28 -26.47 15.85 -2.54
N VAL A 29 -26.74 16.66 -1.55
CA VAL A 29 -26.23 18.03 -1.45
C VAL A 29 -25.16 18.06 -0.35
N ILE A 30 -23.97 18.50 -0.72
CA ILE A 30 -22.81 18.59 0.19
C ILE A 30 -22.21 19.99 0.03
N ASN A 31 -22.10 20.74 1.12
CA ASN A 31 -21.55 22.10 1.11
C ASN A 31 -22.18 22.97 0.01
N SER A 32 -23.53 22.89 -0.12
CA SER A 32 -24.34 23.57 -1.13
C SER A 32 -24.07 23.17 -2.58
N GLN A 33 -23.32 22.10 -2.82
CA GLN A 33 -23.10 21.52 -4.16
C GLN A 33 -23.88 20.22 -4.31
N SER A 34 -24.58 20.06 -5.42
CA SER A 34 -25.25 18.81 -5.78
C SER A 34 -24.21 17.85 -6.35
N ARG A 35 -24.09 16.69 -5.75
CA ARG A 35 -23.24 15.57 -6.23
C ARG A 35 -24.14 14.36 -6.50
N GLU A 36 -23.69 13.49 -7.37
CA GLU A 36 -24.47 12.33 -7.83
C GLU A 36 -23.71 11.04 -7.63
N TYR A 37 -24.45 9.96 -7.41
CA TYR A 37 -23.92 8.61 -7.51
C TYR A 37 -24.98 7.66 -8.08
N TRP A 38 -24.55 6.54 -8.65
CA TRP A 38 -25.44 5.46 -9.04
C TRP A 38 -25.51 4.43 -7.92
N LEU A 39 -26.70 4.09 -7.48
CA LEU A 39 -26.95 3.07 -6.45
C LEU A 39 -27.42 1.77 -7.11
N TYR A 40 -26.76 0.68 -6.78
CA TYR A 40 -27.15 -0.66 -7.15
C TYR A 40 -27.35 -1.54 -5.91
N VAL A 41 -28.55 -2.06 -5.73
CA VAL A 41 -28.91 -2.99 -4.66
C VAL A 41 -29.50 -4.25 -5.32
N PRO A 42 -28.89 -5.41 -5.19
CA PRO A 42 -29.41 -6.66 -5.75
C PRO A 42 -30.67 -7.10 -5.02
N ASP A 43 -31.49 -7.94 -5.65
CA ASP A 43 -32.73 -8.46 -5.08
C ASP A 43 -32.52 -9.51 -3.96
N ASN A 44 -31.33 -10.09 -3.90
CA ASN A 44 -30.90 -11.04 -2.87
C ASN A 44 -30.14 -10.37 -1.70
N VAL A 45 -30.12 -9.05 -1.62
CA VAL A 45 -29.45 -8.33 -0.53
C VAL A 45 -30.00 -8.75 0.82
N GLN A 46 -29.13 -9.03 1.77
CA GLN A 46 -29.47 -9.37 3.14
C GLN A 46 -29.35 -8.16 4.07
N GLN A 47 -29.87 -8.29 5.27
CA GLN A 47 -29.57 -7.33 6.34
C GLN A 47 -28.05 -7.35 6.61
N ASP A 48 -27.51 -6.19 6.99
CA ASP A 48 -26.08 -5.99 7.22
C ASP A 48 -25.23 -6.38 5.99
N ALA A 49 -25.66 -5.89 4.82
CA ALA A 49 -24.99 -6.16 3.56
C ALA A 49 -23.62 -5.46 3.47
N PRO A 50 -22.64 -6.07 2.82
CA PRO A 50 -21.41 -5.38 2.45
C PRO A 50 -21.69 -4.24 1.46
N LEU A 51 -20.89 -3.17 1.54
CA LEU A 51 -20.92 -2.05 0.62
C LEU A 51 -19.61 -1.96 -0.19
N VAL A 52 -19.71 -1.82 -1.51
CA VAL A 52 -18.58 -1.56 -2.38
C VAL A 52 -18.72 -0.17 -3.00
N VAL A 53 -17.69 0.66 -2.83
CA VAL A 53 -17.54 1.96 -3.49
C VAL A 53 -16.67 1.75 -4.73
N SER A 54 -17.24 1.93 -5.93
CA SER A 54 -16.57 1.66 -7.20
C SER A 54 -16.35 2.95 -7.99
N LEU A 55 -15.09 3.32 -8.23
CA LEU A 55 -14.67 4.61 -8.74
C LEU A 55 -14.24 4.51 -10.21
N HIS A 56 -14.91 5.26 -11.09
CA HIS A 56 -14.60 5.32 -12.51
C HIS A 56 -13.24 5.99 -12.80
N GLY A 57 -12.68 5.75 -13.98
CA GLY A 57 -11.48 6.43 -14.46
C GLY A 57 -11.74 7.88 -14.90
N ALA A 58 -10.68 8.60 -15.30
CA ALA A 58 -10.82 9.92 -15.90
C ALA A 58 -11.72 9.84 -17.15
N SER A 59 -12.57 10.84 -17.34
CA SER A 59 -13.63 10.92 -18.36
C SER A 59 -14.80 9.94 -18.17
N GLY A 60 -14.77 9.10 -17.13
CA GLY A 60 -15.83 8.12 -16.85
C GLY A 60 -17.05 8.72 -16.20
N HIS A 61 -18.08 7.91 -16.07
CA HIS A 61 -19.36 8.28 -15.48
C HIS A 61 -19.85 7.22 -14.48
N CYS A 62 -20.66 7.65 -13.50
CA CYS A 62 -21.28 6.74 -12.54
C CYS A 62 -22.19 5.69 -13.21
N THR A 63 -22.63 5.94 -14.43
CA THR A 63 -23.43 5.01 -15.24
C THR A 63 -22.63 3.87 -15.85
N ASP A 64 -21.31 3.97 -15.89
CA ASP A 64 -20.42 2.93 -16.47
C ASP A 64 -20.42 1.67 -15.63
N LYS A 65 -20.69 1.81 -14.32
CA LYS A 65 -20.78 0.70 -13.34
C LYS A 65 -19.53 -0.17 -13.35
N SER A 66 -18.40 0.48 -13.30
CA SER A 66 -17.05 -0.07 -13.45
C SER A 66 -16.15 0.50 -12.32
N PRO A 67 -15.08 -0.19 -11.92
CA PRO A 67 -14.66 -1.53 -12.35
C PRO A 67 -15.38 -2.68 -11.63
N PHE A 68 -16.12 -2.42 -10.54
CA PHE A 68 -16.88 -3.47 -9.86
C PHE A 68 -18.24 -3.66 -10.52
N ARG A 69 -18.46 -4.85 -11.07
CA ARG A 69 -19.61 -5.11 -11.94
C ARG A 69 -20.85 -5.57 -11.15
N THR A 70 -22.03 -5.24 -11.69
CA THR A 70 -23.33 -5.56 -11.08
C THR A 70 -23.63 -7.05 -11.07
N ASP A 71 -23.10 -7.84 -12.00
CA ASP A 71 -23.22 -9.31 -12.02
C ASP A 71 -22.59 -9.96 -10.78
N VAL A 72 -21.47 -9.40 -10.31
CA VAL A 72 -20.85 -9.83 -9.04
C VAL A 72 -21.70 -9.42 -7.84
N ALA A 73 -22.27 -8.20 -7.87
CA ALA A 73 -23.17 -7.75 -6.82
C ALA A 73 -24.41 -8.64 -6.71
N ASP A 74 -25.03 -9.02 -7.84
CA ASP A 74 -26.16 -9.94 -7.90
C ASP A 74 -25.79 -11.33 -7.34
N LYS A 75 -24.61 -11.83 -7.66
CA LYS A 75 -24.15 -13.14 -7.18
C LYS A 75 -23.85 -13.15 -5.69
N GLU A 76 -23.23 -12.10 -5.17
CA GLU A 76 -22.64 -12.09 -3.82
C GLU A 76 -23.51 -11.33 -2.80
N GLY A 77 -24.59 -10.66 -3.24
CA GLY A 77 -25.53 -9.97 -2.35
C GLY A 77 -24.97 -8.67 -1.74
N CYS A 78 -24.00 -8.01 -2.39
CA CYS A 78 -23.43 -6.77 -1.89
C CYS A 78 -24.07 -5.53 -2.56
N ILE A 79 -24.20 -4.45 -1.79
CA ILE A 79 -24.61 -3.15 -2.32
C ILE A 79 -23.41 -2.49 -3.00
N VAL A 80 -23.63 -1.87 -4.16
CA VAL A 80 -22.59 -1.14 -4.88
C VAL A 80 -23.04 0.29 -5.13
N VAL A 81 -22.13 1.23 -4.87
CA VAL A 81 -22.26 2.62 -5.26
C VAL A 81 -21.21 2.98 -6.29
N TYR A 82 -21.63 3.74 -7.29
CA TYR A 82 -20.75 4.29 -8.33
C TYR A 82 -20.85 5.82 -8.25
N PRO A 83 -20.02 6.46 -7.44
CA PRO A 83 -20.01 7.92 -7.31
C PRO A 83 -19.60 8.61 -8.61
N GLN A 84 -20.06 9.83 -8.86
CA GLN A 84 -19.68 10.67 -9.98
C GLN A 84 -18.55 11.62 -9.57
N GLY A 85 -17.38 11.49 -10.22
CA GLY A 85 -16.28 12.41 -10.08
C GLY A 85 -16.60 13.81 -10.61
N ASN A 86 -15.91 14.82 -10.08
CA ASN A 86 -16.04 16.21 -10.53
C ASN A 86 -15.21 16.46 -11.80
N PRO A 87 -15.53 17.52 -12.56
CA PRO A 87 -14.63 18.02 -13.58
C PRO A 87 -13.31 18.52 -12.96
N ILE A 88 -12.20 17.92 -13.36
CA ILE A 88 -10.84 18.30 -12.96
C ILE A 88 -9.94 18.42 -14.18
N TYR A 89 -8.92 19.27 -14.10
CA TYR A 89 -7.97 19.44 -15.19
C TYR A 89 -6.93 18.32 -15.20
N PHE A 90 -6.82 17.63 -16.32
CA PHE A 90 -5.79 16.63 -16.54
C PHE A 90 -4.81 17.09 -17.63
N PRO A 91 -3.55 17.33 -17.31
CA PRO A 91 -2.54 17.74 -18.29
C PRO A 91 -2.42 16.78 -19.48
N VAL A 92 -2.53 15.48 -19.24
CA VAL A 92 -2.43 14.44 -20.28
C VAL A 92 -3.54 14.54 -21.33
N PHE A 93 -4.73 15.04 -20.97
CA PHE A 93 -5.83 15.29 -21.92
C PHE A 93 -5.83 16.73 -22.46
N GLY A 94 -4.98 17.60 -21.94
CA GLY A 94 -4.97 19.01 -22.27
C GLY A 94 -6.25 19.77 -21.93
N GLY A 95 -7.07 19.23 -21.00
CA GLY A 95 -8.38 19.75 -20.69
C GLY A 95 -8.99 19.24 -19.40
N THR A 96 -10.21 19.72 -19.15
CA THR A 96 -11.01 19.34 -17.98
C THR A 96 -11.93 18.18 -18.34
N VAL A 97 -11.84 17.10 -17.59
CA VAL A 97 -12.70 15.90 -17.69
C VAL A 97 -13.16 15.48 -16.31
N THR A 98 -14.18 14.64 -16.23
CA THR A 98 -14.62 14.03 -14.96
C THR A 98 -13.52 13.19 -14.34
N GLY A 99 -13.33 13.28 -13.04
CA GLY A 99 -12.28 12.53 -12.35
C GLY A 99 -12.26 12.80 -10.85
N TRP A 100 -11.19 12.36 -10.19
CA TRP A 100 -11.01 12.38 -8.75
C TRP A 100 -9.75 13.14 -8.38
N ASP A 101 -9.87 13.97 -7.36
CA ASP A 101 -8.72 14.57 -6.69
C ASP A 101 -8.06 13.54 -5.78
N ALA A 102 -7.07 12.85 -6.32
CA ALA A 102 -6.35 11.75 -5.67
C ALA A 102 -5.09 12.22 -4.92
N THR A 103 -5.13 13.39 -4.27
CA THR A 103 -3.99 13.95 -3.54
C THR A 103 -3.69 13.24 -2.23
N GLY A 104 -4.60 12.42 -1.71
CA GLY A 104 -4.43 11.70 -0.45
C GLY A 104 -4.72 12.54 0.79
N GLU A 105 -5.22 13.76 0.62
CA GLU A 105 -5.68 14.65 1.67
C GLU A 105 -7.20 14.68 1.74
N GLU A 106 -7.78 15.17 2.84
CA GLU A 106 -9.19 15.38 2.93
C GLU A 106 -9.60 16.55 2.02
N ASN A 107 -10.25 16.20 0.92
CA ASN A 107 -10.71 17.12 -0.11
C ASN A 107 -12.20 16.94 -0.40
N ALA A 108 -12.74 17.70 -1.35
CA ALA A 108 -14.15 17.65 -1.69
C ALA A 108 -14.64 16.27 -2.16
N ASP A 109 -13.79 15.48 -2.82
CA ASP A 109 -14.13 14.12 -3.27
C ASP A 109 -14.14 13.15 -2.09
N VAL A 110 -13.16 13.23 -1.17
CA VAL A 110 -13.14 12.42 0.05
C VAL A 110 -14.39 12.69 0.91
N ILE A 111 -14.75 13.97 1.11
CA ILE A 111 -15.97 14.37 1.84
C ILE A 111 -17.22 13.81 1.15
N PHE A 112 -17.26 13.86 -0.18
CA PHE A 112 -18.37 13.29 -0.95
C PHE A 112 -18.49 11.78 -0.78
N LEU A 113 -17.38 11.03 -0.86
CA LEU A 113 -17.39 9.57 -0.70
C LEU A 113 -17.83 9.16 0.71
N LYS A 114 -17.38 9.87 1.74
CA LYS A 114 -17.89 9.70 3.12
C LYS A 114 -19.40 9.91 3.19
N ALA A 115 -19.91 11.00 2.58
CA ALA A 115 -21.33 11.30 2.56
C ALA A 115 -22.17 10.26 1.79
N VAL A 116 -21.66 9.70 0.69
CA VAL A 116 -22.34 8.62 -0.04
C VAL A 116 -22.50 7.38 0.84
N ILE A 117 -21.48 7.00 1.60
CA ILE A 117 -21.56 5.87 2.55
C ILE A 117 -22.65 6.12 3.59
N GLU A 118 -22.72 7.32 4.15
CA GLU A 118 -23.72 7.68 5.15
C GLU A 118 -25.15 7.74 4.56
N ASP A 119 -25.31 8.24 3.34
CA ASP A 119 -26.61 8.30 2.66
C ASP A 119 -27.16 6.88 2.40
N VAL A 120 -26.30 5.96 1.96
CA VAL A 120 -26.69 4.55 1.79
C VAL A 120 -27.04 3.93 3.14
N ALA A 121 -26.26 4.17 4.18
CA ALA A 121 -26.49 3.63 5.52
C ALA A 121 -27.80 4.11 6.17
N GLN A 122 -28.32 5.28 5.76
CA GLN A 122 -29.63 5.75 6.20
C GLN A 122 -30.79 4.98 5.57
N SER A 123 -30.59 4.45 4.36
CA SER A 123 -31.63 3.79 3.57
C SER A 123 -31.56 2.27 3.60
N TYR A 124 -30.40 1.71 3.87
CA TYR A 124 -30.12 0.27 3.85
C TYR A 124 -29.29 -0.15 5.05
N SER A 125 -29.59 -1.37 5.58
CA SER A 125 -28.76 -1.98 6.62
C SER A 125 -27.47 -2.46 5.99
N ILE A 126 -26.40 -1.68 6.13
CA ILE A 126 -25.06 -2.05 5.70
C ILE A 126 -24.19 -2.49 6.88
N ASP A 127 -23.31 -3.46 6.65
CA ASP A 127 -22.28 -3.81 7.62
C ASP A 127 -21.11 -2.82 7.50
N ARG A 128 -21.02 -1.91 8.45
CA ARG A 128 -19.96 -0.90 8.48
C ARG A 128 -18.55 -1.49 8.63
N LYS A 129 -18.43 -2.76 9.00
CA LYS A 129 -17.15 -3.48 9.05
C LYS A 129 -16.75 -4.07 7.69
N ARG A 130 -17.69 -4.10 6.73
CA ARG A 130 -17.48 -4.64 5.39
C ARG A 130 -17.77 -3.61 4.31
N ILE A 131 -17.09 -2.46 4.41
CA ILE A 131 -17.08 -1.43 3.38
C ILE A 131 -15.76 -1.53 2.63
N TYR A 132 -15.81 -1.58 1.31
CA TYR A 132 -14.68 -1.75 0.43
C TYR A 132 -14.65 -0.65 -0.64
N ALA A 133 -13.46 -0.32 -1.16
CA ALA A 133 -13.35 0.58 -2.28
C ALA A 133 -12.49 -0.04 -3.40
N CYS A 134 -12.91 0.18 -4.63
CA CYS A 134 -12.10 -0.14 -5.80
C CYS A 134 -12.23 0.97 -6.86
N GLY A 135 -11.25 1.02 -7.76
CA GLY A 135 -11.27 2.01 -8.81
C GLY A 135 -10.41 1.64 -10.02
N PHE A 136 -10.73 2.26 -11.14
CA PHE A 136 -10.01 2.13 -12.40
C PHE A 136 -9.24 3.41 -12.71
N SER A 137 -7.98 3.30 -13.19
CA SER A 137 -7.21 4.45 -13.66
C SER A 137 -7.14 5.56 -12.59
N ASN A 138 -7.62 6.75 -12.87
CA ASN A 138 -7.72 7.84 -11.88
C ASN A 138 -8.58 7.45 -10.65
N GLY A 139 -9.64 6.64 -10.82
CA GLY A 139 -10.37 6.04 -9.68
C GLY A 139 -9.50 5.05 -8.89
N GLY A 140 -8.62 4.33 -9.56
CA GLY A 140 -7.60 3.49 -8.92
C GLY A 140 -6.59 4.34 -8.13
N MET A 141 -6.14 5.48 -8.68
CA MET A 141 -5.31 6.44 -7.94
C MET A 141 -6.04 6.96 -6.69
N MET A 142 -7.34 7.21 -6.81
CA MET A 142 -8.17 7.62 -5.68
C MET A 142 -8.27 6.54 -4.60
N THR A 143 -8.28 5.25 -4.94
CA THR A 143 -8.24 4.19 -3.91
C THR A 143 -6.95 4.21 -3.09
N TYR A 144 -5.82 4.51 -3.72
CA TYR A 144 -4.57 4.74 -2.99
C TYR A 144 -4.64 5.99 -2.10
N ALA A 145 -5.23 7.08 -2.59
CA ALA A 145 -5.44 8.29 -1.81
C ALA A 145 -6.31 8.03 -0.58
N LEU A 146 -7.39 7.25 -0.73
CA LEU A 146 -8.28 6.87 0.37
C LEU A 146 -7.56 6.04 1.45
N THR A 147 -6.52 5.29 1.13
CA THR A 147 -5.72 4.61 2.16
C THR A 147 -5.03 5.59 3.10
N ASN A 148 -4.72 6.80 2.62
CA ASN A 148 -3.99 7.80 3.40
C ASN A 148 -4.92 8.60 4.32
N CYS A 149 -6.11 8.95 3.87
CA CYS A 149 -6.96 9.92 4.56
C CYS A 149 -8.22 9.33 5.24
N CYS A 150 -8.61 8.10 4.91
CA CYS A 150 -9.80 7.49 5.49
C CYS A 150 -9.79 5.96 5.52
N SER A 151 -8.60 5.36 5.72
CA SER A 151 -8.45 3.89 5.84
C SER A 151 -9.29 3.29 6.98
N GLU A 152 -9.69 4.07 7.96
CA GLU A 152 -10.57 3.67 9.06
C GLU A 152 -12.01 3.34 8.64
N LEU A 153 -12.41 3.72 7.43
CA LEU A 153 -13.75 3.45 6.91
C LEU A 153 -13.82 2.19 6.05
N PHE A 154 -12.69 1.71 5.54
CA PHE A 154 -12.66 0.64 4.55
C PHE A 154 -11.89 -0.58 5.06
N ALA A 155 -12.50 -1.75 4.89
CA ALA A 155 -11.88 -3.02 5.28
C ALA A 155 -10.78 -3.47 4.32
N ALA A 156 -10.91 -3.16 3.02
CA ALA A 156 -9.91 -3.44 2.00
C ALA A 156 -10.08 -2.54 0.77
N PHE A 157 -9.01 -2.43 -0.01
CA PHE A 157 -8.99 -1.65 -1.24
C PHE A 157 -8.55 -2.49 -2.45
N ALA A 158 -8.99 -2.08 -3.65
CA ALA A 158 -8.49 -2.63 -4.90
C ALA A 158 -8.32 -1.54 -5.96
N SER A 159 -7.28 -1.66 -6.77
CA SER A 159 -7.06 -0.81 -7.94
C SER A 159 -6.88 -1.63 -9.19
N ILE A 160 -7.41 -1.19 -10.31
CA ILE A 160 -7.11 -1.72 -11.62
C ILE A 160 -6.57 -0.61 -12.54
N SER A 161 -5.39 -0.84 -13.11
CA SER A 161 -4.70 0.09 -14.02
C SER A 161 -4.55 1.52 -13.48
N GLY A 162 -4.39 1.70 -12.15
CA GLY A 162 -4.26 3.00 -11.52
C GLY A 162 -3.37 2.94 -10.28
N TYR A 163 -2.36 3.81 -10.21
CA TYR A 163 -1.47 3.97 -9.07
C TYR A 163 -1.12 5.46 -8.89
N PRO A 164 -0.60 5.88 -7.73
CA PRO A 164 -0.17 7.26 -7.51
C PRO A 164 0.86 7.71 -8.54
N LEU A 165 0.60 8.82 -9.23
CA LEU A 165 1.49 9.34 -10.29
C LEU A 165 2.68 10.13 -9.78
N ASN A 166 2.68 10.47 -8.50
CA ASN A 166 3.78 11.19 -7.86
C ASN A 166 3.92 10.80 -6.38
N GLU A 167 5.05 11.15 -5.81
CA GLU A 167 5.37 10.91 -4.41
C GLU A 167 4.40 11.55 -3.41
N PHE A 168 3.72 12.64 -3.80
CA PHE A 168 2.76 13.33 -2.95
C PHE A 168 1.60 12.44 -2.53
N HIS A 169 1.23 11.48 -3.35
CA HIS A 169 0.15 10.53 -3.03
C HIS A 169 0.53 9.51 -1.96
N PHE A 170 1.79 9.44 -1.58
CA PHE A 170 2.29 8.58 -0.52
C PHE A 170 2.68 9.34 0.75
N ARG A 171 2.43 10.65 0.85
CA ARG A 171 2.91 11.52 1.94
C ARG A 171 2.29 11.29 3.29
N HIS A 172 1.10 10.72 3.34
CA HIS A 172 0.35 10.66 4.59
C HIS A 172 0.47 9.30 5.25
N THR A 173 0.64 9.33 6.57
CA THR A 173 0.54 8.13 7.39
C THR A 173 -0.93 7.70 7.40
N ALA A 174 -1.24 6.57 6.80
CA ALA A 174 -2.57 6.01 6.88
C ALA A 174 -3.00 5.87 8.35
N PRO A 175 -4.24 6.19 8.70
CA PRO A 175 -4.78 5.96 10.05
C PRO A 175 -4.60 4.52 10.53
N ARG A 176 -4.66 3.56 9.61
CA ARG A 176 -4.37 2.14 9.84
C ARG A 176 -3.81 1.48 8.59
N PRO A 177 -3.03 0.40 8.70
CA PRO A 177 -2.71 -0.43 7.53
C PRO A 177 -3.99 -1.10 7.00
N VAL A 178 -4.06 -1.33 5.70
CA VAL A 178 -5.21 -1.96 5.05
C VAL A 178 -4.77 -2.94 3.98
N PRO A 179 -5.48 -4.08 3.81
CA PRO A 179 -5.23 -4.99 2.69
C PRO A 179 -5.44 -4.28 1.35
N PHE A 180 -4.55 -4.51 0.41
CA PHE A 180 -4.62 -3.88 -0.91
C PHE A 180 -4.41 -4.89 -2.04
N LEU A 181 -5.29 -4.87 -3.03
CA LEU A 181 -5.17 -5.63 -4.28
C LEU A 181 -4.89 -4.67 -5.43
N HIS A 182 -3.89 -4.97 -6.26
CA HIS A 182 -3.63 -4.25 -7.51
C HIS A 182 -3.69 -5.19 -8.71
N ILE A 183 -4.38 -4.79 -9.77
CA ILE A 183 -4.44 -5.50 -11.06
C ILE A 183 -3.91 -4.56 -12.12
N HIS A 184 -2.90 -4.97 -12.88
CA HIS A 184 -2.30 -4.14 -13.92
C HIS A 184 -2.00 -4.91 -15.21
N GLY A 185 -2.24 -4.28 -16.32
CA GLY A 185 -1.94 -4.86 -17.62
C GLY A 185 -0.47 -4.70 -18.01
N LYS A 186 0.20 -5.77 -18.41
CA LYS A 186 1.60 -5.71 -18.87
C LYS A 186 1.81 -4.87 -20.14
N LYS A 187 0.72 -4.55 -20.86
CA LYS A 187 0.72 -3.66 -22.03
C LYS A 187 0.08 -2.31 -21.77
N ASP A 188 -0.07 -1.91 -20.50
CA ASP A 188 -0.55 -0.58 -20.15
C ASP A 188 0.56 0.44 -20.45
N ASP A 189 0.37 1.21 -21.50
CA ASP A 189 1.24 2.29 -21.95
C ASP A 189 0.70 3.69 -21.63
N PHE A 190 -0.46 3.76 -20.97
CA PHE A 190 -1.07 5.01 -20.52
C PHE A 190 -0.77 5.26 -19.03
N VAL A 191 -1.09 4.32 -18.14
CA VAL A 191 -0.57 4.26 -16.77
C VAL A 191 0.53 3.20 -16.77
N LEU A 192 1.76 3.64 -16.94
CA LEU A 192 2.87 2.82 -17.40
C LEU A 192 3.14 1.59 -16.52
N TYR A 193 2.97 0.40 -17.09
CA TYR A 193 3.32 -0.85 -16.42
C TYR A 193 4.77 -0.89 -15.93
N SER A 194 5.69 -0.26 -16.65
CA SER A 194 7.11 -0.22 -16.29
C SER A 194 7.41 0.44 -14.94
N LEU A 195 6.47 1.21 -14.39
CA LEU A 195 6.60 1.83 -13.06
C LEU A 195 6.05 0.95 -11.92
N MET A 196 5.34 -0.13 -12.24
CA MET A 196 4.74 -1.00 -11.22
C MET A 196 5.74 -1.57 -10.22
N PRO A 197 6.97 -1.97 -10.57
CA PRO A 197 7.92 -2.45 -9.56
C PRO A 197 8.15 -1.45 -8.42
N ILE A 198 8.20 -0.15 -8.75
CA ILE A 198 8.38 0.92 -7.76
C ILE A 198 7.15 1.04 -6.86
N ILE A 199 5.96 1.01 -7.45
CA ILE A 199 4.70 1.09 -6.71
C ILE A 199 4.54 -0.11 -5.76
N VAL A 200 4.87 -1.30 -6.25
CA VAL A 200 4.83 -2.53 -5.44
C VAL A 200 5.75 -2.41 -4.24
N ASP A 201 7.01 -2.03 -4.46
CA ASP A 201 7.98 -1.90 -3.38
C ASP A 201 7.56 -0.83 -2.36
N GLU A 202 7.01 0.29 -2.83
CA GLU A 202 6.52 1.34 -1.96
C GLU A 202 5.34 0.84 -1.10
N MET A 203 4.41 0.12 -1.70
CA MET A 203 3.27 -0.44 -0.96
C MET A 203 3.69 -1.54 0.02
N VAL A 204 4.63 -2.39 -0.38
CA VAL A 204 5.20 -3.43 0.50
C VAL A 204 5.87 -2.79 1.71
N ALA A 205 6.67 -1.75 1.49
CA ALA A 205 7.28 -0.99 2.58
C ALA A 205 6.21 -0.33 3.46
N ARG A 206 5.19 0.27 2.85
CA ARG A 206 4.06 0.91 3.54
C ARG A 206 3.32 -0.02 4.45
N LEU A 207 3.02 -1.17 4.02
CA LEU A 207 2.30 -2.17 4.80
C LEU A 207 3.23 -2.92 5.76
N GLY A 208 4.56 -2.71 5.67
CA GLY A 208 5.52 -3.53 6.38
C GLY A 208 5.37 -5.00 6.03
N ALA A 209 4.98 -5.28 4.80
CA ALA A 209 4.79 -6.64 4.32
C ALA A 209 6.13 -7.32 4.01
N ASN A 210 6.12 -8.65 3.91
CA ASN A 210 7.30 -9.41 3.52
C ASN A 210 7.72 -9.01 2.08
N PRO A 211 8.95 -8.56 1.85
CA PRO A 211 9.39 -8.13 0.52
C PRO A 211 9.56 -9.30 -0.47
N VAL A 212 9.58 -10.53 0.00
CA VAL A 212 9.65 -11.72 -0.84
C VAL A 212 8.23 -12.26 -1.03
N PRO A 213 7.63 -12.13 -2.23
CA PRO A 213 6.26 -12.55 -2.44
C PRO A 213 6.12 -14.06 -2.63
N GLU A 214 4.98 -14.59 -2.27
CA GLU A 214 4.50 -15.85 -2.83
C GLU A 214 4.00 -15.62 -4.25
N LYS A 215 4.52 -16.40 -5.20
CA LYS A 215 4.20 -16.24 -6.62
C LYS A 215 3.40 -17.42 -7.16
N THR A 216 2.36 -17.11 -7.93
CA THR A 216 1.62 -18.06 -8.74
C THR A 216 1.39 -17.46 -10.14
N SER A 217 1.44 -18.30 -11.18
CA SER A 217 1.30 -17.84 -12.56
C SER A 217 0.44 -18.80 -13.36
N GLN A 218 -0.28 -18.24 -14.33
CA GLN A 218 -0.91 -18.98 -15.41
C GLN A 218 -0.44 -18.40 -16.73
N SER A 219 0.36 -19.16 -17.45
CA SER A 219 0.97 -18.72 -18.72
C SER A 219 -0.08 -18.19 -19.69
N GLY A 220 0.17 -17.02 -20.28
CA GLY A 220 -0.72 -16.32 -21.19
C GLY A 220 -1.90 -15.61 -20.52
N TYR A 221 -2.03 -15.69 -19.19
CA TYR A 221 -3.12 -15.06 -18.46
C TYR A 221 -2.60 -14.07 -17.42
N TYR A 222 -1.92 -14.51 -16.39
CA TYR A 222 -1.47 -13.64 -15.30
C TYR A 222 -0.25 -14.18 -14.56
N ASP A 223 0.48 -13.26 -13.95
CA ASP A 223 1.35 -13.50 -12.82
C ASP A 223 0.73 -12.85 -11.57
N LYS A 224 0.71 -13.59 -10.47
CA LYS A 224 0.23 -13.11 -9.17
C LYS A 224 1.37 -13.15 -8.16
N SER A 225 1.57 -12.05 -7.46
CA SER A 225 2.49 -11.92 -6.31
C SER A 225 1.68 -11.54 -5.08
N VAL A 226 1.87 -12.26 -3.99
CA VAL A 226 1.29 -11.95 -2.68
C VAL A 226 2.43 -11.62 -1.73
N TYR A 227 2.50 -10.38 -1.32
CA TYR A 227 3.41 -9.89 -0.30
C TYR A 227 2.67 -9.97 1.04
N GLU A 228 2.92 -11.05 1.78
CA GLU A 228 2.20 -11.32 3.01
C GLU A 228 2.45 -10.25 4.07
N GLY A 229 1.40 -9.89 4.78
CA GLY A 229 1.51 -9.01 5.94
C GLY A 229 2.34 -9.69 7.04
N VAL A 230 3.28 -8.96 7.62
CA VAL A 230 3.88 -9.39 8.87
C VAL A 230 2.88 -9.20 10.02
N GLU A 231 3.18 -9.76 11.21
CA GLU A 231 2.30 -9.64 12.37
C GLU A 231 1.88 -8.18 12.62
N GLY A 232 0.57 -7.95 12.70
CA GLY A 232 -0.01 -6.60 12.87
C GLY A 232 -0.20 -5.79 11.57
N SER A 233 0.08 -6.38 10.41
CA SER A 233 -0.11 -5.74 9.11
C SER A 233 -0.94 -6.61 8.16
N PHE A 234 -1.13 -6.13 6.93
CA PHE A 234 -1.96 -6.76 5.90
C PHE A 234 -1.18 -6.97 4.60
N PRO A 235 -1.62 -7.91 3.74
CA PRO A 235 -0.93 -8.19 2.49
C PRO A 235 -1.14 -7.13 1.42
N TYR A 236 -0.16 -7.04 0.53
CA TYR A 236 -0.31 -6.42 -0.79
C TYR A 236 -0.34 -7.53 -1.85
N THR A 237 -1.44 -7.63 -2.57
CA THR A 237 -1.63 -8.62 -3.64
C THR A 237 -1.55 -7.93 -5.00
N TYR A 238 -0.71 -8.44 -5.89
CA TYR A 238 -0.49 -7.85 -7.20
C TYR A 238 -0.70 -8.88 -8.31
N TYR A 239 -1.54 -8.53 -9.29
CA TYR A 239 -1.75 -9.28 -10.54
C TYR A 239 -1.19 -8.52 -11.72
N GLU A 240 -0.32 -9.15 -12.47
CA GLU A 240 0.23 -8.69 -13.73
C GLU A 240 -0.45 -9.45 -14.86
N ILE A 241 -1.25 -8.74 -15.67
CA ILE A 241 -2.13 -9.38 -16.65
C ILE A 241 -1.49 -9.40 -18.04
N GLU A 242 -1.27 -10.59 -18.58
CA GLU A 242 -0.71 -10.77 -19.92
C GLU A 242 -1.61 -10.18 -21.00
N GLY A 243 -1.02 -9.37 -21.88
CA GLY A 243 -1.69 -8.78 -23.05
C GLY A 243 -2.77 -7.73 -22.75
N MET A 244 -3.04 -7.42 -21.48
CA MET A 244 -3.95 -6.36 -21.09
C MET A 244 -3.25 -5.00 -21.23
N GLY A 245 -3.93 -4.04 -21.88
CA GLY A 245 -3.57 -2.63 -21.90
C GLY A 245 -4.25 -1.86 -20.77
N HIS A 246 -4.55 -0.56 -21.01
CA HIS A 246 -5.25 0.30 -20.06
C HIS A 246 -6.76 0.00 -20.05
N ASN A 247 -7.20 -0.95 -19.23
CA ASN A 247 -8.59 -1.40 -19.17
C ASN A 247 -9.09 -1.50 -17.73
N ASP A 248 -10.41 -1.31 -17.58
CA ASP A 248 -11.15 -1.37 -16.32
C ASP A 248 -11.63 -2.79 -15.95
N TYR A 249 -11.42 -3.74 -16.84
CA TYR A 249 -11.86 -5.12 -16.69
C TYR A 249 -10.92 -6.11 -17.39
N THR A 250 -10.82 -7.31 -16.84
CA THR A 250 -10.16 -8.45 -17.48
C THR A 250 -10.81 -9.77 -17.07
N ASP A 251 -10.86 -10.70 -18.03
CA ASP A 251 -11.23 -12.10 -17.84
C ASP A 251 -10.02 -13.03 -17.60
N ARG A 252 -8.84 -12.45 -17.48
CA ARG A 252 -7.57 -13.20 -17.36
C ARG A 252 -7.11 -13.45 -15.93
N THR A 253 -7.97 -13.23 -14.97
CA THR A 253 -7.75 -13.62 -13.56
C THR A 253 -8.24 -15.05 -13.31
N PRO A 254 -7.92 -15.68 -12.17
CA PRO A 254 -8.38 -17.04 -11.84
C PRO A 254 -9.90 -17.19 -11.93
N GLU A 255 -10.65 -16.18 -11.55
CA GLU A 255 -12.11 -16.14 -11.59
C GLU A 255 -12.67 -15.83 -12.98
N LYS A 256 -11.81 -15.56 -13.96
CA LYS A 256 -12.18 -15.06 -15.29
C LYS A 256 -13.06 -13.81 -15.25
N ASN A 257 -12.90 -13.03 -14.20
CA ASN A 257 -13.65 -11.80 -13.93
C ASN A 257 -12.91 -10.99 -12.87
N SER A 258 -12.32 -9.87 -13.26
CA SER A 258 -11.54 -9.02 -12.32
C SER A 258 -12.39 -8.48 -11.17
N ALA A 259 -13.69 -8.21 -11.37
CA ALA A 259 -14.57 -7.79 -10.29
C ALA A 259 -14.81 -8.93 -9.27
N GLN A 260 -14.94 -10.18 -9.74
CA GLN A 260 -15.03 -11.34 -8.85
C GLN A 260 -13.71 -11.58 -8.11
N THR A 261 -12.58 -11.33 -8.76
CA THR A 261 -11.26 -11.40 -8.10
C THR A 261 -11.15 -10.35 -6.98
N MET A 262 -11.59 -9.12 -7.23
CA MET A 262 -11.66 -8.08 -6.21
C MET A 262 -12.58 -8.51 -5.05
N TRP A 263 -13.75 -9.05 -5.35
CA TRP A 263 -14.67 -9.52 -4.31
C TRP A 263 -14.09 -10.66 -3.48
N ASN A 264 -13.46 -11.65 -4.11
CA ASN A 264 -12.82 -12.77 -3.42
C ASN A 264 -11.68 -12.32 -2.51
N PHE A 265 -11.03 -11.20 -2.85
CA PHE A 265 -10.08 -10.54 -1.98
C PHE A 265 -10.79 -9.80 -0.84
N PHE A 266 -11.77 -8.97 -1.12
CA PHE A 266 -12.47 -8.13 -0.16
C PHE A 266 -13.11 -8.93 0.98
N LYS A 267 -13.85 -9.99 0.66
CA LYS A 267 -14.60 -10.80 1.64
C LYS A 267 -13.74 -11.50 2.70
N GLN A 268 -12.42 -11.46 2.56
CA GLN A 268 -11.48 -12.01 3.54
C GLN A 268 -11.24 -11.03 4.70
N TYR A 269 -11.64 -9.76 4.58
CA TYR A 269 -11.26 -8.72 5.51
C TYR A 269 -12.46 -7.97 6.06
N THR A 270 -12.33 -7.59 7.33
CA THR A 270 -13.26 -6.73 8.06
C THR A 270 -12.50 -5.61 8.77
N LEU A 271 -13.17 -4.51 9.09
CA LEU A 271 -12.54 -3.38 9.77
C LEU A 271 -12.03 -3.69 11.17
N ASP A 272 -12.61 -4.70 11.84
CA ASP A 272 -12.18 -5.15 13.17
C ASP A 272 -11.12 -6.24 13.12
N ALA A 273 -10.56 -6.54 11.94
CA ALA A 273 -9.37 -7.38 11.85
C ALA A 273 -8.24 -6.76 12.68
N PRO A 274 -7.61 -7.52 13.57
CA PRO A 274 -6.57 -6.97 14.44
C PRO A 274 -5.38 -6.47 13.63
N TYR A 275 -4.87 -5.33 14.02
CA TYR A 275 -3.64 -4.75 13.48
C TYR A 275 -2.81 -4.11 14.60
N ASP A 276 -1.53 -3.96 14.35
CA ASP A 276 -0.68 -3.24 15.27
C ASP A 276 -0.86 -1.72 15.08
N ALA A 277 -1.54 -1.06 16.02
CA ALA A 277 -1.76 0.39 15.99
C ALA A 277 -0.45 1.19 16.10
N THR A 278 0.64 0.56 16.53
CA THR A 278 1.99 1.15 16.57
C THR A 278 2.76 0.86 15.29
N HIS A 279 2.20 0.03 14.39
CA HIS A 279 2.74 -0.25 13.08
C HIS A 279 2.63 1.00 12.22
N ARG A 280 3.48 1.96 12.54
CA ARG A 280 3.64 3.15 11.72
C ARG A 280 4.66 2.84 10.64
N TRP A 281 4.39 3.33 9.48
CA TRP A 281 5.31 3.47 8.37
C TRP A 281 6.72 3.68 8.82
N ARG A 282 7.52 2.76 8.43
CA ARG A 282 8.95 2.86 8.59
C ARG A 282 9.53 2.84 7.21
N PRO A 283 10.15 3.93 6.76
CA PRO A 283 10.76 3.93 5.47
C PRO A 283 11.81 2.82 5.45
N ARG A 284 11.58 1.87 4.58
CA ARG A 284 12.56 0.84 4.27
C ARG A 284 13.21 1.24 2.95
N ILE A 285 14.45 1.64 2.99
CA ILE A 285 15.23 1.80 1.78
C ILE A 285 15.97 0.49 1.59
N GLU A 286 15.49 -0.31 0.66
CA GLU A 286 16.26 -1.40 0.10
C GLU A 286 16.72 -0.99 -1.30
N ALA A 287 17.99 -0.73 -1.41
CA ALA A 287 18.60 -0.36 -2.67
C ALA A 287 18.61 -1.50 -3.70
N THR A 288 18.45 -2.73 -3.25
CA THR A 288 18.56 -3.93 -4.07
C THR A 288 17.46 -4.10 -5.11
N GLY A 289 16.25 -3.57 -4.89
CA GLY A 289 15.15 -3.67 -5.83
C GLY A 289 15.16 -2.60 -6.94
N TYR A 290 15.97 -1.58 -6.83
CA TYR A 290 15.88 -0.37 -7.65
C TYR A 290 17.09 -0.09 -8.51
N GLN A 291 18.03 -0.99 -8.52
CA GLN A 291 19.23 -0.77 -9.30
C GLN A 291 19.10 -1.39 -10.67
N PRO A 292 19.41 -0.62 -11.73
CA PRO A 292 19.53 -1.20 -13.06
C PRO A 292 20.57 -2.33 -13.12
N THR A 293 21.49 -2.35 -12.17
CA THR A 293 22.59 -3.33 -12.09
C THR A 293 22.46 -4.29 -10.91
N ALA A 294 21.42 -4.20 -10.12
CA ALA A 294 21.16 -5.00 -8.92
C ALA A 294 22.20 -4.89 -7.77
N HIS A 295 23.33 -4.21 -7.94
CA HIS A 295 24.48 -4.39 -7.02
C HIS A 295 25.18 -3.12 -6.58
N GLY A 296 24.66 -1.93 -6.86
CA GLY A 296 25.26 -0.70 -6.36
C GLY A 296 25.34 0.44 -7.38
N TRP A 297 25.69 1.60 -6.91
CA TRP A 297 25.92 2.77 -7.74
C TRP A 297 27.41 3.06 -7.79
N THR A 298 27.92 3.20 -9.00
CA THR A 298 29.29 3.65 -9.23
C THR A 298 29.28 5.11 -9.61
N VAL A 299 30.00 5.93 -8.87
CA VAL A 299 30.16 7.34 -9.16
C VAL A 299 31.60 7.61 -9.56
N ASN A 300 31.76 8.15 -10.75
CA ASN A 300 33.07 8.42 -11.36
C ASN A 300 33.55 9.84 -11.16
N SER A 301 32.66 10.76 -10.77
CA SER A 301 33.01 12.19 -10.61
C SER A 301 32.11 12.89 -9.62
N GLY A 302 32.61 13.99 -9.05
CA GLY A 302 31.86 14.82 -8.11
C GLY A 302 31.90 14.34 -6.67
N THR A 303 31.30 15.11 -5.76
CA THR A 303 31.26 14.82 -4.32
C THR A 303 29.96 14.16 -3.87
N THR A 304 28.87 14.33 -4.62
CA THR A 304 27.61 13.65 -4.35
C THR A 304 27.61 12.30 -5.00
N LEU A 305 27.47 11.24 -4.21
CA LEU A 305 27.43 9.87 -4.69
C LEU A 305 26.01 9.47 -5.09
N LEU A 306 25.06 9.73 -4.22
CA LEU A 306 23.71 9.22 -4.34
C LEU A 306 22.77 10.05 -3.49
N GLN A 307 21.55 10.25 -3.96
CA GLN A 307 20.49 10.93 -3.21
C GLN A 307 19.18 10.16 -3.32
N PHE A 308 18.49 10.00 -2.19
CA PHE A 308 17.14 9.48 -2.09
C PHE A 308 16.20 10.54 -1.56
N GLY A 309 14.97 10.53 -2.05
CA GLY A 309 13.95 11.50 -1.64
C GLY A 309 14.21 12.92 -2.12
N GLY A 310 13.23 13.77 -2.01
CA GLY A 310 13.28 15.16 -2.41
C GLY A 310 13.17 15.38 -3.93
N GLU A 311 13.13 16.67 -4.31
CA GLU A 311 13.18 17.05 -5.72
C GLU A 311 14.49 16.61 -6.35
N GLN A 312 14.39 16.12 -7.56
CA GLN A 312 15.53 15.55 -8.25
C GLN A 312 16.57 16.59 -8.63
N ASN A 313 17.76 16.38 -8.17
CA ASN A 313 18.95 16.94 -8.77
C ASN A 313 20.08 15.91 -8.82
N ASN A 314 19.74 14.64 -8.97
CA ASN A 314 20.76 13.61 -8.96
C ASN A 314 21.26 13.28 -10.35
N THR A 315 22.39 13.89 -10.73
CA THR A 315 23.06 13.68 -12.02
C THR A 315 23.71 12.31 -12.15
N SER A 316 23.84 11.57 -11.06
CA SER A 316 24.45 10.23 -11.04
C SER A 316 23.45 9.07 -11.16
N TRP A 317 22.20 9.37 -11.11
CA TRP A 317 21.12 8.40 -11.31
C TRP A 317 20.76 8.34 -12.80
N ASN A 318 20.76 7.16 -13.39
CA ASN A 318 20.47 7.08 -14.81
C ASN A 318 19.01 7.50 -15.09
N SER A 319 18.74 7.81 -16.34
CA SER A 319 17.51 8.42 -16.87
C SER A 319 16.19 7.70 -16.59
N ASN A 320 16.20 6.56 -15.92
CA ASN A 320 14.98 5.82 -15.60
C ASN A 320 14.32 6.24 -14.29
N ASN A 321 14.78 7.31 -13.68
CA ASN A 321 14.13 8.12 -12.67
C ASN A 321 13.22 7.37 -11.66
N HIS A 322 13.74 6.31 -11.09
CA HIS A 322 12.98 5.53 -10.10
C HIS A 322 12.85 6.23 -8.73
N ASN A 323 13.47 7.40 -8.55
CA ASN A 323 13.45 8.15 -7.30
C ASN A 323 12.19 8.97 -7.05
N THR A 324 11.37 9.22 -8.06
CA THR A 324 10.18 10.07 -7.94
C THR A 324 9.12 9.51 -7.00
N TYR A 325 9.15 8.23 -6.73
CA TYR A 325 8.15 7.53 -5.94
C TYR A 325 8.61 7.13 -4.53
N ARG A 326 9.86 7.42 -4.20
CA ARG A 326 10.40 7.12 -2.87
C ARG A 326 10.50 8.39 -2.04
N SER A 327 9.47 8.70 -1.32
CA SER A 327 9.62 9.64 -0.24
C SER A 327 10.21 8.95 0.99
N LEU A 328 11.31 9.51 1.49
CA LEU A 328 11.84 9.12 2.78
C LEU A 328 11.02 9.81 3.84
N GLN A 329 10.15 9.08 4.49
CA GLN A 329 9.33 9.60 5.57
C GLN A 329 9.84 9.03 6.90
N PHE A 330 10.18 9.92 7.83
CA PHE A 330 10.55 9.54 9.18
C PHE A 330 9.57 10.11 10.19
N VAL A 331 9.36 9.37 11.25
CA VAL A 331 8.75 9.83 12.50
C VAL A 331 9.83 9.95 13.57
N ALA A 332 9.56 10.65 14.67
CA ALA A 332 10.49 10.73 15.78
C ALA A 332 10.92 9.33 16.24
N GLY A 333 12.21 9.14 16.39
CA GLY A 333 12.78 7.86 16.78
C GLY A 333 14.24 7.73 16.44
N SER A 334 14.82 6.63 16.88
CA SER A 334 16.21 6.26 16.61
C SER A 334 16.26 5.26 15.45
N TYR A 335 17.22 5.45 14.57
CA TYR A 335 17.38 4.71 13.35
C TYR A 335 18.84 4.30 13.12
N GLN A 336 19.04 3.29 12.28
CA GLN A 336 20.35 2.87 11.79
C GLN A 336 20.34 2.84 10.28
N LEU A 337 21.27 3.52 9.65
CA LEU A 337 21.56 3.41 8.23
C LEU A 337 22.68 2.38 8.04
N CYS A 338 22.41 1.35 7.28
CA CYS A 338 23.39 0.34 6.89
C CYS A 338 23.64 0.40 5.39
N PHE A 339 24.88 0.20 4.97
CA PHE A 339 25.24 0.07 3.55
C PHE A 339 26.57 -0.66 3.39
N GLN A 340 26.81 -1.20 2.20
CA GLN A 340 28.09 -1.80 1.83
C GLN A 340 28.82 -0.86 0.86
N SER A 341 30.12 -0.83 0.98
CA SER A 341 30.99 -0.11 0.05
C SER A 341 31.89 -1.13 -0.66
N GLU A 342 31.88 -1.05 -1.98
CA GLU A 342 32.79 -1.81 -2.84
C GLU A 342 33.72 -0.81 -3.52
N GLY A 343 34.99 -0.99 -3.38
CA GLY A 343 36.03 -0.15 -3.94
C GLY A 343 37.41 -0.66 -3.60
N ASP A 344 38.45 -0.11 -4.24
CA ASP A 344 39.82 -0.60 -4.10
C ASP A 344 40.54 -0.16 -2.82
N ALA A 345 39.92 0.77 -2.08
CA ALA A 345 40.52 1.33 -0.86
C ALA A 345 39.48 1.74 0.17
N ALA A 346 39.92 1.92 1.42
CA ALA A 346 39.11 2.55 2.44
C ALA A 346 38.75 3.99 2.04
N LEU A 347 37.46 4.33 2.14
CA LEU A 347 36.97 5.65 1.79
C LEU A 347 36.16 6.25 2.92
N THR A 348 36.32 7.57 3.12
CA THR A 348 35.44 8.32 3.98
C THR A 348 34.17 8.65 3.21
N ILE A 349 33.03 8.22 3.73
CA ILE A 349 31.71 8.47 3.19
C ILE A 349 30.95 9.32 4.19
N GLY A 350 30.45 10.46 3.73
CA GLY A 350 29.51 11.28 4.47
C GLY A 350 28.07 10.95 4.05
N VAL A 351 27.18 10.99 5.00
CA VAL A 351 25.74 10.88 4.75
C VAL A 351 25.04 12.09 5.34
N GLN A 352 24.28 12.76 4.53
CA GLN A 352 23.46 13.89 4.94
C GLN A 352 21.99 13.51 4.89
N ILE A 353 21.29 13.67 6.02
CA ILE A 353 19.86 13.47 6.13
C ILE A 353 19.23 14.85 6.36
N GLN A 354 18.38 15.28 5.48
CA GLN A 354 17.80 16.62 5.48
C GLN A 354 16.28 16.54 5.32
N LYS A 355 15.55 17.16 6.26
CA LYS A 355 14.11 17.35 6.11
C LYS A 355 13.82 18.30 4.96
N LEU A 356 12.83 17.95 4.14
CA LEU A 356 12.45 18.80 2.99
C LEU A 356 11.90 20.12 3.50
N GLY A 357 12.28 21.19 2.85
CA GLY A 357 11.94 22.56 3.26
C GLY A 357 12.83 23.16 4.35
N GLU A 358 13.75 22.37 4.94
CA GLU A 358 14.66 22.84 5.97
C GLU A 358 16.12 22.91 5.49
N VAL A 359 16.89 23.79 6.10
CA VAL A 359 18.34 23.93 5.82
C VAL A 359 19.17 23.00 6.69
N LYS A 360 18.66 22.67 7.88
CA LYS A 360 19.34 21.82 8.85
C LYS A 360 19.52 20.41 8.31
N LYS A 361 20.71 19.85 8.53
CA LYS A 361 21.06 18.48 8.12
C LYS A 361 21.60 17.72 9.32
N ILE A 362 21.25 16.43 9.41
CA ILE A 362 21.99 15.46 10.20
C ILE A 362 23.15 15.02 9.30
N VAL A 363 24.38 15.14 9.78
CA VAL A 363 25.57 14.75 9.03
C VAL A 363 26.24 13.60 9.76
N LEU A 364 26.34 12.48 9.07
CA LEU A 364 27.04 11.28 9.52
C LEU A 364 28.28 11.10 8.67
N GLU A 365 29.36 10.64 9.25
CA GLU A 365 30.60 10.37 8.52
C GLU A 365 31.23 9.09 9.02
N THR A 366 31.73 8.27 8.13
CA THR A 366 32.43 7.02 8.47
C THR A 366 33.47 6.70 7.42
N THR A 367 34.53 6.00 7.83
CA THR A 367 35.47 5.40 6.91
C THR A 367 35.13 3.93 6.71
N VAL A 368 34.79 3.57 5.48
CA VAL A 368 34.37 2.20 5.13
C VAL A 368 35.49 1.50 4.39
N GLN A 369 35.85 0.32 4.85
CA GLN A 369 36.79 -0.55 4.16
C GLN A 369 36.10 -1.20 2.94
N ALA A 370 36.86 -1.49 1.90
CA ALA A 370 36.35 -2.20 0.73
C ALA A 370 35.66 -3.51 1.13
N GLY A 371 34.46 -3.74 0.62
CA GLY A 371 33.65 -4.93 0.87
C GLY A 371 33.03 -5.02 2.29
N SER A 372 33.20 -4.00 3.13
CA SER A 372 32.62 -4.00 4.47
C SER A 372 31.27 -3.29 4.55
N THR A 373 30.49 -3.64 5.57
CA THR A 373 29.23 -2.97 5.91
C THR A 373 29.48 -1.85 6.90
N ALA A 374 28.94 -0.67 6.62
CA ALA A 374 28.87 0.43 7.56
C ALA A 374 27.49 0.44 8.25
N THR A 375 27.48 0.81 9.52
CA THR A 375 26.25 1.04 10.30
C THR A 375 26.36 2.38 11.01
N LEU A 376 25.45 3.29 10.68
CA LEU A 376 25.44 4.66 11.18
C LEU A 376 24.14 4.93 11.95
N PRO A 377 24.17 5.10 13.27
CA PRO A 377 23.00 5.48 14.04
C PRO A 377 22.67 6.96 13.82
N PHE A 378 21.37 7.29 13.82
CA PHE A 378 20.89 8.67 13.82
C PHE A 378 19.50 8.77 14.46
N ASP A 379 19.16 9.95 14.94
CA ASP A 379 17.87 10.23 15.58
C ASP A 379 17.10 11.26 14.76
N ILE A 380 15.80 11.03 14.63
CA ILE A 380 14.84 11.99 14.12
C ILE A 380 14.03 12.51 15.30
N THR A 381 13.96 13.81 15.45
CA THR A 381 13.28 14.49 16.58
C THR A 381 11.88 14.97 16.25
N ASP A 382 11.58 15.11 14.96
CA ASP A 382 10.26 15.58 14.51
C ASP A 382 9.26 14.44 14.49
N ASP A 383 8.02 14.74 14.87
CA ASP A 383 6.96 13.72 14.91
C ASP A 383 6.71 13.05 13.56
N TRP A 384 6.83 13.79 12.48
CA TRP A 384 6.76 13.30 11.11
C TRP A 384 7.44 14.28 10.17
N GLY A 385 8.03 13.78 9.11
CA GLY A 385 8.60 14.61 8.06
C GLY A 385 9.08 13.82 6.87
N GLU A 386 9.18 14.52 5.75
CA GLU A 386 9.81 14.01 4.53
C GLU A 386 11.28 14.44 4.52
N TYR A 387 12.12 13.51 4.11
CA TYR A 387 13.57 13.71 4.14
C TYR A 387 14.20 13.29 2.83
N LYS A 388 15.34 13.87 2.55
CA LYS A 388 16.30 13.36 1.57
C LYS A 388 17.54 12.84 2.27
N LEU A 389 18.07 11.77 1.75
CA LEU A 389 19.31 11.14 2.18
C LEU A 389 20.32 11.28 1.04
N THR A 390 21.47 11.87 1.32
CA THR A 390 22.50 12.11 0.32
C THR A 390 23.81 11.50 0.78
N PHE A 391 24.37 10.59 0.00
CA PHE A 391 25.73 10.10 0.19
C PHE A 391 26.72 11.03 -0.51
N ILE A 392 27.76 11.37 0.19
CA ILE A 392 28.85 12.20 -0.33
C ILE A 392 30.20 11.53 -0.07
N ARG A 393 31.20 11.87 -0.88
CA ARG A 393 32.59 11.48 -0.65
C ARG A 393 33.45 12.72 -0.51
N PRO A 394 33.56 13.28 0.70
CA PRO A 394 34.39 14.45 0.92
C PRO A 394 35.85 14.06 0.64
N ASN A 395 36.54 14.87 -0.11
CA ASN A 395 37.99 14.75 -0.33
C ASN A 395 38.50 13.51 -1.12
N SER A 396 37.65 12.85 -1.90
CA SER A 396 38.09 11.73 -2.73
C SER A 396 37.58 11.82 -4.18
N THR A 397 38.39 11.37 -5.12
CA THR A 397 38.03 11.15 -6.54
C THR A 397 38.02 9.67 -6.90
N ALA A 398 38.26 8.78 -5.94
CA ALA A 398 38.26 7.34 -6.16
C ALA A 398 36.86 6.84 -6.54
N ASN A 399 36.79 5.87 -7.43
CA ASN A 399 35.54 5.21 -7.74
C ASN A 399 35.04 4.44 -6.52
N ILE A 400 33.76 4.52 -6.26
CA ILE A 400 33.10 3.83 -5.17
C ILE A 400 31.74 3.32 -5.65
N THR A 401 31.44 2.11 -5.23
CA THR A 401 30.09 1.55 -5.37
C THR A 401 29.49 1.38 -3.99
N ILE A 402 28.28 1.87 -3.81
CA ILE A 402 27.50 1.71 -2.57
C ILE A 402 26.34 0.78 -2.88
N SER A 403 26.19 -0.25 -2.08
CA SER A 403 25.15 -1.27 -2.25
C SER A 403 24.50 -1.61 -0.90
N ASN A 404 23.44 -2.42 -0.93
CA ASN A 404 22.75 -2.94 0.24
C ASN A 404 22.39 -1.85 1.27
N ILE A 405 21.84 -0.73 0.77
CA ILE A 405 21.43 0.38 1.62
C ILE A 405 20.11 -0.01 2.31
N GLY A 406 20.09 0.06 3.62
CA GLY A 406 18.90 -0.19 4.44
C GLY A 406 18.82 0.80 5.59
N ILE A 407 17.60 1.18 5.99
CA ILE A 407 17.34 1.96 7.19
C ILE A 407 16.50 1.11 8.12
N TYR A 408 16.98 0.97 9.35
CA TYR A 408 16.36 0.13 10.38
C TYR A 408 16.00 0.99 11.59
N VAL A 409 14.99 0.57 12.33
CA VAL A 409 14.59 1.24 13.57
C VAL A 409 15.37 0.67 14.76
N GLY A 410 15.81 1.54 15.66
CA GLY A 410 16.52 1.18 16.87
C GLY A 410 18.01 1.56 16.89
N THR A 411 18.57 1.69 18.08
CA THR A 411 19.95 2.17 18.31
C THR A 411 20.92 1.06 18.66
N GLY A 412 20.55 -0.18 18.72
CA GLY A 412 21.44 -1.09 19.39
C GLY A 412 21.35 -2.55 19.04
N GLY A 413 22.19 -2.97 18.24
CA GLY A 413 22.59 -4.32 18.00
C GLY A 413 23.28 -4.33 16.63
N ASN A 414 24.45 -4.91 16.56
CA ASN A 414 25.04 -5.19 15.26
C ASN A 414 23.95 -5.83 14.41
N VAL A 415 23.39 -5.08 13.48
CA VAL A 415 22.75 -5.67 12.32
C VAL A 415 23.93 -6.27 11.56
N THR A 416 24.40 -7.38 12.06
CA THR A 416 25.32 -8.24 11.32
C THR A 416 24.57 -8.56 10.06
N GLY A 417 25.12 -8.13 8.97
CA GLY A 417 24.61 -8.10 7.62
C GLY A 417 23.59 -9.20 7.33
N ILE A 418 22.74 -8.92 6.39
CA ILE A 418 22.06 -9.98 5.64
C ILE A 418 23.19 -10.80 5.00
N ASP A 419 23.77 -11.69 5.79
CA ASP A 419 24.56 -12.79 5.27
C ASP A 419 23.56 -13.68 4.54
N SER A 420 23.60 -13.60 3.23
CA SER A 420 22.99 -14.57 2.32
C SER A 420 23.72 -15.92 2.42
N LYS A 421 24.14 -16.30 3.59
CA LYS A 421 24.68 -17.62 3.89
C LYS A 421 23.69 -18.35 4.77
N THR A 422 22.99 -19.28 4.08
CA THR A 422 22.49 -20.55 4.61
C THR A 422 22.28 -20.59 6.12
N ALA A 423 21.04 -20.77 6.49
CA ALA A 423 20.56 -21.06 7.83
C ALA A 423 21.26 -22.29 8.45
N ASP A 424 22.51 -22.13 8.91
CA ASP A 424 23.24 -23.12 9.68
C ASP A 424 24.25 -22.47 10.64
N SER A 425 23.79 -21.51 11.46
CA SER A 425 24.45 -21.21 12.72
C SER A 425 23.41 -21.06 13.81
N LYS A 426 23.16 -22.14 14.51
CA LYS A 426 22.41 -22.17 15.75
C LYS A 426 23.16 -21.30 16.77
N SER A 427 22.75 -20.05 16.98
CA SER A 427 23.08 -19.35 18.19
C SER A 427 22.39 -20.07 19.35
N THR A 428 23.18 -20.75 20.16
CA THR A 428 22.71 -21.46 21.37
C THR A 428 23.02 -20.63 22.62
N ASP A 429 22.95 -19.31 22.52
CA ASP A 429 23.36 -18.40 23.60
C ASP A 429 22.30 -18.22 24.70
N GLY A 430 21.12 -18.83 24.53
CA GLY A 430 20.03 -18.74 25.52
C GLY A 430 19.38 -17.37 25.64
N LYS A 431 19.69 -16.45 24.72
CA LYS A 431 19.14 -15.09 24.75
C LYS A 431 17.82 -15.02 24.02
N TRP A 432 16.97 -14.14 24.49
CA TRP A 432 15.70 -13.84 23.86
C TRP A 432 15.86 -12.67 22.90
N TYR A 433 15.23 -12.79 21.75
CA TYR A 433 15.16 -11.73 20.74
C TYR A 433 13.72 -11.54 20.35
N ASP A 434 13.31 -10.31 20.14
CA ASP A 434 12.03 -10.01 19.49
C ASP A 434 12.06 -10.42 18.01
N LEU A 435 10.93 -10.31 17.33
CA LEU A 435 10.83 -10.68 15.92
C LEU A 435 11.63 -9.73 15.00
N GLN A 436 12.09 -8.61 15.51
CA GLN A 436 12.97 -7.64 14.86
C GLN A 436 14.45 -7.96 15.08
N GLY A 437 14.76 -9.00 15.85
CA GLY A 437 16.12 -9.42 16.17
C GLY A 437 16.78 -8.61 17.29
N CYS A 438 16.03 -7.79 18.04
CA CYS A 438 16.54 -7.06 19.19
C CYS A 438 16.55 -7.97 20.43
N GLN A 439 17.66 -7.98 21.17
CA GLN A 439 17.76 -8.77 22.39
C GLN A 439 16.83 -8.22 23.47
N VAL A 440 16.02 -9.10 24.06
CA VAL A 440 15.06 -8.81 25.12
C VAL A 440 15.53 -9.45 26.41
N SER A 441 15.79 -8.64 27.44
CA SER A 441 16.27 -9.14 28.74
C SER A 441 15.17 -9.80 29.59
N SER A 442 13.92 -9.42 29.38
CA SER A 442 12.77 -9.94 30.11
C SER A 442 11.55 -10.00 29.17
N PRO A 443 11.38 -11.12 28.45
CA PRO A 443 10.26 -11.27 27.52
C PRO A 443 8.94 -11.24 28.30
N GLN A 444 8.02 -10.39 27.83
CA GLN A 444 6.63 -10.33 28.28
C GLN A 444 5.77 -11.28 27.44
N HIS A 445 4.45 -11.26 27.63
CA HIS A 445 3.56 -12.02 26.74
C HIS A 445 3.83 -11.67 25.28
N GLY A 446 4.11 -12.67 24.45
CA GLY A 446 4.39 -12.45 23.03
C GLY A 446 5.22 -13.54 22.39
N LEU A 447 5.49 -13.39 21.09
CA LEU A 447 6.31 -14.30 20.30
C LEU A 447 7.75 -13.77 20.22
N TYR A 448 8.72 -14.61 20.56
CA TYR A 448 10.13 -14.27 20.60
C TYR A 448 10.96 -15.33 19.86
N ILE A 449 12.22 -15.01 19.59
CA ILE A 449 13.21 -15.94 19.08
C ILE A 449 14.18 -16.29 20.19
N MET A 450 14.35 -17.56 20.46
CA MET A 450 15.36 -18.09 21.39
C MET A 450 16.03 -19.30 20.75
N ASN A 451 17.36 -19.27 20.69
CA ASN A 451 18.15 -20.32 20.03
C ASN A 451 17.69 -20.60 18.58
N GLY A 452 17.37 -19.55 17.83
CA GLY A 452 16.91 -19.64 16.44
C GLY A 452 15.51 -20.25 16.25
N LYS A 453 14.72 -20.40 17.32
CA LYS A 453 13.35 -20.91 17.25
C LYS A 453 12.36 -19.86 17.76
N LYS A 454 11.20 -19.78 17.12
CA LYS A 454 10.07 -18.98 17.62
C LYS A 454 9.51 -19.63 18.89
N VAL A 455 9.40 -18.85 19.96
CA VAL A 455 8.88 -19.26 21.27
C VAL A 455 7.80 -18.30 21.71
N LEU A 456 6.63 -18.80 21.99
CA LEU A 456 5.52 -18.04 22.56
C LEU A 456 5.70 -17.98 24.08
N VAL A 457 5.88 -16.78 24.63
CA VAL A 457 5.84 -16.51 26.05
C VAL A 457 4.40 -16.18 26.42
N LYS A 458 3.81 -16.99 27.32
CA LYS A 458 2.41 -16.88 27.77
C LYS A 458 2.32 -16.06 29.05
#